data_a0a9fbcc7520908b75070c5504377879
#
_entry.id   a0a9fbcc7520908b75070c5504377879
#
_cell.length_a   1.000
_cell.length_b   1.000
_cell.length_c   1.000
_cell.angle_alpha   90.00
_cell.angle_beta   90.00
_cell.angle_gamma   90.00
#
_symmetry.space_group_name_H-M   'P 1'
#
loop_
_entity.id
_entity.type
_entity.pdbx_description
1 polymer ?
#
loop_
_entity_poly.entity_id
_entity_poly.type
_entity_poly.pdbx_seq_one_letter_code
_entity_poly.pdbx_strand_id
1 'polypeptide(L)'
;MAAAWGLKTLVIDLDPQASATVSIGVDISNCKTTIYDVIVDGATIQDSLVSTSVKGLDLVPASLELAKAELRLSQLDEPDTAMRKACEAIRESYDAIFFDCPPSLGVLTSNALVAAESVVIPVQCEYLALEGLSALVQAIDVVRHGRNPDLEIAGIVLTMTDFRSNLAREVAEEVKRFFPGKVFETAIPRNIRVAESPSFGKPVCVYEPHSTGAMAYQLLAEEVAKRLLDKGGLEAVRVPSGAVEGPTP
;
A
#
# COMPACT_ATOMS: atom_id res chain seq x y z
N MET A 1 3.90 10.26 0.48
CA MET A 1 5.31 10.53 0.88
C MET A 1 6.26 10.33 -0.30
N ALA A 2 6.32 9.17 -0.99
CA ALA A 2 7.19 8.97 -2.15
C ALA A 2 7.04 10.10 -3.19
N ALA A 3 5.82 10.43 -3.59
CA ALA A 3 5.53 11.56 -4.48
C ALA A 3 6.01 12.92 -3.93
N ALA A 4 5.98 13.12 -2.61
CA ALA A 4 6.49 14.35 -2.00
C ALA A 4 8.03 14.48 -2.10
N TRP A 5 8.73 13.39 -2.33
CA TRP A 5 10.18 13.36 -2.61
C TRP A 5 10.51 13.48 -4.10
N GLY A 6 9.50 13.77 -4.94
CA GLY A 6 9.65 13.92 -6.38
C GLY A 6 9.61 12.62 -7.17
N LEU A 7 9.32 11.50 -6.52
CA LEU A 7 9.10 10.23 -7.20
C LEU A 7 7.74 10.22 -7.89
N LYS A 8 7.72 9.80 -9.15
CA LYS A 8 6.49 9.57 -9.88
C LYS A 8 5.86 8.27 -9.38
N THR A 9 4.76 8.40 -8.65
CA THR A 9 4.16 7.30 -7.90
C THR A 9 2.77 6.98 -8.45
N LEU A 10 2.48 5.67 -8.56
CA LEU A 10 1.15 5.17 -8.87
C LEU A 10 0.61 4.38 -7.68
N VAL A 11 -0.63 4.63 -7.30
CA VAL A 11 -1.42 3.76 -6.43
C VAL A 11 -2.47 3.06 -7.27
N ILE A 12 -2.57 1.75 -7.14
CA ILE A 12 -3.62 0.92 -7.74
C ILE A 12 -4.46 0.37 -6.58
N ASP A 13 -5.70 0.84 -6.50
CA ASP A 13 -6.64 0.41 -5.47
C ASP A 13 -7.28 -0.92 -5.90
N LEU A 14 -7.02 -1.99 -5.16
CA LEU A 14 -7.54 -3.34 -5.39
C LEU A 14 -8.61 -3.76 -4.37
N ASP A 15 -9.06 -2.82 -3.51
CA ASP A 15 -10.15 -3.11 -2.58
C ASP A 15 -11.49 -2.66 -3.18
N PRO A 16 -12.50 -3.56 -3.29
CA PRO A 16 -13.85 -3.18 -3.71
C PRO A 16 -14.50 -2.06 -2.89
N GLN A 17 -14.03 -1.83 -1.66
CA GLN A 17 -14.49 -0.71 -0.83
C GLN A 17 -13.95 0.64 -1.31
N ALA A 18 -12.94 0.66 -2.18
CA ALA A 18 -12.33 1.84 -2.77
C ALA A 18 -11.84 2.87 -1.72
N SER A 19 -11.34 2.38 -0.60
CA SER A 19 -10.93 3.22 0.52
C SER A 19 -9.73 4.11 0.17
N ALA A 20 -8.75 3.60 -0.55
CA ALA A 20 -7.61 4.41 -1.03
C ALA A 20 -8.08 5.47 -2.03
N THR A 21 -8.98 5.12 -2.97
CA THR A 21 -9.55 6.02 -3.96
C THR A 21 -10.21 7.23 -3.30
N VAL A 22 -11.10 6.97 -2.34
CA VAL A 22 -11.82 8.03 -1.60
C VAL A 22 -10.88 8.85 -0.72
N SER A 23 -9.93 8.18 -0.04
CA SER A 23 -8.98 8.86 0.87
C SER A 23 -8.02 9.81 0.16
N ILE A 24 -7.78 9.60 -1.14
CA ILE A 24 -6.95 10.49 -1.97
C ILE A 24 -7.80 11.61 -2.61
N GLY A 25 -9.13 11.58 -2.45
CA GLY A 25 -10.04 12.61 -2.93
C GLY A 25 -10.52 12.41 -4.38
N VAL A 26 -10.46 11.18 -4.88
CA VAL A 26 -11.01 10.86 -6.20
C VAL A 26 -12.47 10.46 -6.08
N ASP A 27 -13.32 11.14 -6.85
CA ASP A 27 -14.75 10.82 -6.96
C ASP A 27 -14.94 9.73 -8.02
N ILE A 28 -15.29 8.54 -7.54
CA ILE A 28 -15.51 7.34 -8.38
C ILE A 28 -16.59 7.57 -9.43
N SER A 29 -17.61 8.38 -9.14
CA SER A 29 -18.72 8.64 -10.07
C SER A 29 -18.26 9.35 -11.36
N ASN A 30 -17.12 10.00 -11.33
CA ASN A 30 -16.50 10.68 -12.48
C ASN A 30 -15.48 9.80 -13.22
N CYS A 31 -15.19 8.60 -12.73
CA CYS A 31 -14.26 7.67 -13.37
C CYS A 31 -14.98 6.86 -14.44
N LYS A 32 -14.47 6.90 -15.67
CA LYS A 32 -15.04 6.12 -16.81
C LYS A 32 -14.63 4.66 -16.75
N THR A 33 -13.43 4.41 -16.28
CA THR A 33 -12.78 3.10 -16.18
C THR A 33 -12.15 2.97 -14.80
N THR A 34 -12.12 1.77 -14.27
CA THR A 34 -11.58 1.41 -12.97
C THR A 34 -10.65 0.22 -13.11
N ILE A 35 -10.04 -0.22 -12.03
CA ILE A 35 -9.18 -1.41 -12.06
C ILE A 35 -9.97 -2.67 -12.45
N TYR A 36 -11.29 -2.71 -12.24
CA TYR A 36 -12.12 -3.81 -12.73
C TYR A 36 -12.03 -3.96 -14.24
N ASP A 37 -12.20 -2.86 -14.98
CA ASP A 37 -12.15 -2.85 -16.45
C ASP A 37 -10.78 -3.31 -16.96
N VAL A 38 -9.71 -2.98 -16.23
CA VAL A 38 -8.34 -3.40 -16.57
C VAL A 38 -8.16 -4.91 -16.44
N ILE A 39 -8.54 -5.49 -15.30
CA ILE A 39 -8.23 -6.90 -15.00
C ILE A 39 -9.27 -7.89 -15.55
N VAL A 40 -10.49 -7.42 -15.90
CA VAL A 40 -11.58 -8.27 -16.38
C VAL A 40 -11.90 -8.02 -17.85
N ASP A 41 -12.01 -6.75 -18.25
CA ASP A 41 -12.51 -6.37 -19.58
C ASP A 41 -11.37 -5.98 -20.54
N GLY A 42 -10.12 -6.01 -20.09
CA GLY A 42 -8.93 -5.80 -20.93
C GLY A 42 -8.64 -4.34 -21.27
N ALA A 43 -9.18 -3.37 -20.51
CA ALA A 43 -8.77 -1.98 -20.59
C ALA A 43 -7.28 -1.83 -20.18
N THR A 44 -6.63 -0.76 -20.63
CA THR A 44 -5.27 -0.49 -20.21
C THR A 44 -5.24 0.28 -18.87
N ILE A 45 -4.13 0.17 -18.13
CA ILE A 45 -3.94 1.02 -16.94
C ILE A 45 -3.99 2.50 -17.32
N GLN A 46 -3.45 2.88 -18.49
CA GLN A 46 -3.48 4.25 -18.99
C GLN A 46 -4.90 4.80 -19.15
N ASP A 47 -5.86 3.97 -19.58
CA ASP A 47 -7.27 4.36 -19.73
C ASP A 47 -7.95 4.64 -18.37
N SER A 48 -7.41 4.06 -17.30
CA SER A 48 -7.96 4.14 -15.94
C SER A 48 -7.18 5.08 -15.03
N LEU A 49 -6.15 5.77 -15.56
CA LEU A 49 -5.35 6.70 -14.77
C LEU A 49 -6.12 7.96 -14.40
N VAL A 50 -6.09 8.30 -13.12
CA VAL A 50 -6.61 9.54 -12.57
C VAL A 50 -5.47 10.30 -11.90
N SER A 51 -5.21 11.53 -12.36
CA SER A 51 -4.28 12.43 -11.67
C SER A 51 -4.90 12.95 -10.39
N THR A 52 -4.15 12.87 -9.29
CA THR A 52 -4.66 13.29 -7.98
C THR A 52 -4.28 14.74 -7.66
N SER A 53 -4.83 15.28 -6.57
CA SER A 53 -4.43 16.59 -6.05
C SER A 53 -3.02 16.60 -5.45
N VAL A 54 -2.41 15.43 -5.23
CA VAL A 54 -1.04 15.27 -4.72
C VAL A 54 -0.08 15.21 -5.90
N LYS A 55 0.77 16.22 -6.03
CA LYS A 55 1.75 16.30 -7.13
C LYS A 55 2.63 15.04 -7.19
N GLY A 56 2.74 14.44 -8.36
CA GLY A 56 3.54 13.23 -8.58
C GLY A 56 2.86 11.92 -8.16
N LEU A 57 1.57 11.98 -7.78
CA LEU A 57 0.78 10.81 -7.43
C LEU A 57 -0.38 10.64 -8.40
N ASP A 58 -0.37 9.55 -9.14
CA ASP A 58 -1.49 9.09 -9.95
C ASP A 58 -2.20 7.92 -9.24
N LEU A 59 -3.44 7.66 -9.62
CA LEU A 59 -4.28 6.61 -9.06
C LEU A 59 -4.99 5.83 -10.18
N VAL A 60 -5.07 4.51 -10.03
CA VAL A 60 -6.06 3.68 -10.70
C VAL A 60 -7.15 3.36 -9.68
N PRO A 61 -8.39 3.87 -9.87
CA PRO A 61 -9.44 3.76 -8.88
C PRO A 61 -10.07 2.37 -8.85
N ALA A 62 -10.53 1.95 -7.67
CA ALA A 62 -11.44 0.82 -7.51
C ALA A 62 -12.91 1.26 -7.55
N SER A 63 -13.79 0.27 -7.65
CA SER A 63 -15.23 0.44 -7.48
C SER A 63 -15.84 -0.83 -6.88
N LEU A 64 -17.10 -0.76 -6.43
CA LEU A 64 -17.83 -1.94 -5.93
C LEU A 64 -17.93 -3.06 -6.96
N GLU A 65 -17.82 -2.76 -8.24
CA GLU A 65 -17.84 -3.78 -9.29
C GLU A 65 -16.66 -4.74 -9.20
N LEU A 66 -15.54 -4.29 -8.59
CA LEU A 66 -14.37 -5.13 -8.38
C LEU A 66 -14.67 -6.38 -7.53
N ALA A 67 -15.72 -6.38 -6.71
CA ALA A 67 -16.19 -7.58 -6.01
C ALA A 67 -16.62 -8.70 -6.98
N LYS A 68 -17.04 -8.36 -8.21
CA LYS A 68 -17.40 -9.35 -9.24
C LYS A 68 -16.17 -9.95 -9.93
N ALA A 69 -15.02 -9.28 -9.83
CA ALA A 69 -13.78 -9.71 -10.48
C ALA A 69 -13.29 -11.05 -9.93
N GLU A 70 -13.49 -11.32 -8.63
CA GLU A 70 -13.11 -12.61 -8.05
C GLU A 70 -13.73 -13.80 -8.76
N LEU A 71 -15.04 -13.72 -9.05
CA LEU A 71 -15.74 -14.76 -9.79
C LEU A 71 -15.29 -14.86 -11.26
N ARG A 72 -15.04 -13.71 -11.90
CA ARG A 72 -14.63 -13.68 -13.31
C ARG A 72 -13.21 -14.21 -13.49
N LEU A 73 -12.29 -13.77 -12.64
CA LEU A 73 -10.89 -14.20 -12.68
C LEU A 73 -10.73 -15.68 -12.34
N SER A 74 -11.51 -16.23 -11.38
CA SER A 74 -11.45 -17.64 -11.01
C SER A 74 -11.82 -18.62 -12.15
N GLN A 75 -12.44 -18.12 -13.22
CA GLN A 75 -12.79 -18.90 -14.41
C GLN A 75 -11.67 -18.93 -15.46
N LEU A 76 -10.59 -18.16 -15.26
CA LEU A 76 -9.44 -18.11 -16.16
C LEU A 76 -8.44 -19.23 -15.83
N ASP A 77 -7.67 -19.65 -16.82
CA ASP A 77 -6.58 -20.64 -16.62
C ASP A 77 -5.48 -20.11 -15.69
N GLU A 78 -5.24 -18.79 -15.71
CA GLU A 78 -4.27 -18.10 -14.87
C GLU A 78 -4.92 -16.92 -14.13
N PRO A 79 -5.71 -17.18 -13.08
CA PRO A 79 -6.55 -16.18 -12.43
C PRO A 79 -5.76 -15.07 -11.70
N ASP A 80 -4.50 -15.33 -11.39
CA ASP A 80 -3.63 -14.52 -10.55
C ASP A 80 -2.58 -13.71 -11.33
N THR A 81 -2.62 -13.71 -12.66
CA THR A 81 -1.60 -13.03 -13.50
C THR A 81 -2.06 -11.73 -14.16
N ALA A 82 -3.33 -11.37 -14.02
CA ALA A 82 -3.91 -10.22 -14.71
C ALA A 82 -3.20 -8.90 -14.35
N MET A 83 -2.90 -8.67 -13.06
CA MET A 83 -2.18 -7.48 -12.63
C MET A 83 -0.75 -7.41 -13.13
N ARG A 84 -0.02 -8.53 -13.13
CA ARG A 84 1.35 -8.58 -13.68
C ARG A 84 1.35 -8.16 -15.14
N LYS A 85 0.45 -8.74 -15.95
CA LYS A 85 0.31 -8.42 -17.38
C LYS A 85 -0.06 -6.94 -17.61
N ALA A 86 -0.99 -6.41 -16.79
CA ALA A 86 -1.40 -5.01 -16.89
C ALA A 86 -0.27 -4.03 -16.54
N CYS A 87 0.60 -4.37 -15.58
CA CYS A 87 1.69 -3.50 -15.14
C CYS A 87 2.91 -3.50 -16.07
N GLU A 88 3.10 -4.52 -16.93
CA GLU A 88 4.25 -4.59 -17.85
C GLU A 88 4.42 -3.32 -18.69
N ALA A 89 3.31 -2.76 -19.21
CA ALA A 89 3.32 -1.59 -20.08
C ALA A 89 3.63 -0.26 -19.37
N ILE A 90 3.53 -0.22 -18.04
CA ILE A 90 3.70 1.02 -17.26
C ILE A 90 4.89 0.99 -16.30
N ARG A 91 5.56 -0.15 -16.15
CA ARG A 91 6.60 -0.36 -15.15
C ARG A 91 7.69 0.70 -15.21
N GLU A 92 8.14 1.08 -16.41
CA GLU A 92 9.17 2.08 -16.62
C GLU A 92 8.67 3.53 -16.53
N SER A 93 7.35 3.72 -16.41
CA SER A 93 6.72 5.03 -16.37
C SER A 93 6.61 5.62 -14.97
N TYR A 94 6.85 4.80 -13.95
CA TYR A 94 6.73 5.18 -12.53
C TYR A 94 7.95 4.71 -11.75
N ASP A 95 8.38 5.53 -10.79
CA ASP A 95 9.45 5.18 -9.86
C ASP A 95 8.96 4.21 -8.77
N ALA A 96 7.66 4.24 -8.45
CA ALA A 96 7.03 3.34 -7.50
C ALA A 96 5.58 3.06 -7.86
N ILE A 97 5.16 1.80 -7.78
CA ILE A 97 3.77 1.36 -7.95
C ILE A 97 3.35 0.64 -6.67
N PHE A 98 2.26 1.11 -6.04
CA PHE A 98 1.69 0.52 -4.84
C PHE A 98 0.35 -0.11 -5.14
N PHE A 99 0.14 -1.35 -4.69
CA PHE A 99 -1.16 -2.01 -4.68
C PHE A 99 -1.78 -1.88 -3.29
N ASP A 100 -2.94 -1.24 -3.18
CA ASP A 100 -3.75 -1.26 -1.96
C ASP A 100 -4.70 -2.45 -2.02
N CYS A 101 -4.46 -3.44 -1.16
CA CYS A 101 -5.12 -4.73 -1.24
C CYS A 101 -6.26 -4.84 -0.23
N PRO A 102 -7.34 -5.59 -0.55
CA PRO A 102 -8.37 -5.91 0.42
C PRO A 102 -7.80 -6.77 1.56
N PRO A 103 -8.46 -6.80 2.73
CA PRO A 103 -8.02 -7.61 3.87
C PRO A 103 -8.18 -9.14 3.65
N SER A 104 -8.86 -9.54 2.59
CA SER A 104 -9.05 -10.96 2.22
C SER A 104 -7.84 -11.51 1.45
N LEU A 105 -7.56 -12.80 1.61
CA LEU A 105 -6.53 -13.52 0.86
C LEU A 105 -7.13 -14.16 -0.41
N GLY A 106 -7.95 -13.42 -1.15
CA GLY A 106 -8.60 -13.84 -2.38
C GLY A 106 -7.73 -13.65 -3.63
N VAL A 107 -8.36 -13.82 -4.81
CA VAL A 107 -7.68 -13.71 -6.11
C VAL A 107 -7.12 -12.30 -6.37
N LEU A 108 -7.74 -11.24 -5.82
CA LEU A 108 -7.24 -9.87 -5.96
C LEU A 108 -5.90 -9.70 -5.23
N THR A 109 -5.82 -10.17 -3.98
CA THR A 109 -4.56 -10.16 -3.23
C THR A 109 -3.49 -11.04 -3.88
N SER A 110 -3.88 -12.22 -4.43
CA SER A 110 -2.94 -13.06 -5.18
C SER A 110 -2.41 -12.35 -6.42
N ASN A 111 -3.25 -11.63 -7.17
CA ASN A 111 -2.82 -10.82 -8.32
C ASN A 111 -1.79 -9.75 -7.92
N ALA A 112 -2.01 -9.05 -6.80
CA ALA A 112 -1.04 -8.08 -6.30
C ALA A 112 0.29 -8.75 -5.93
N LEU A 113 0.26 -9.85 -5.17
CA LEU A 113 1.46 -10.59 -4.76
C LEU A 113 2.25 -11.15 -5.95
N VAL A 114 1.54 -11.62 -6.98
CA VAL A 114 2.17 -12.13 -8.21
C VAL A 114 2.84 -10.99 -9.00
N ALA A 115 2.29 -9.78 -8.98
CA ALA A 115 2.81 -8.62 -9.70
C ALA A 115 3.89 -7.84 -8.93
N ALA A 116 3.89 -7.91 -7.60
CA ALA A 116 4.76 -7.10 -6.74
C ALA A 116 6.18 -7.64 -6.64
N GLU A 117 7.14 -6.77 -6.38
CA GLU A 117 8.53 -7.12 -6.01
C GLU A 117 8.67 -7.30 -4.50
N SER A 118 7.87 -6.56 -3.72
CA SER A 118 7.93 -6.63 -2.27
C SER A 118 6.60 -6.29 -1.59
N VAL A 119 6.46 -6.75 -0.35
CA VAL A 119 5.26 -6.56 0.47
C VAL A 119 5.61 -5.81 1.74
N VAL A 120 4.85 -4.75 2.04
CA VAL A 120 4.81 -4.10 3.35
C VAL A 120 3.53 -4.56 4.05
N ILE A 121 3.66 -5.14 5.24
CA ILE A 121 2.55 -5.74 5.97
C ILE A 121 2.16 -4.86 7.17
N PRO A 122 1.01 -4.15 7.13
CA PRO A 122 0.48 -3.47 8.30
C PRO A 122 -0.14 -4.47 9.28
N VAL A 123 0.24 -4.39 10.55
CA VAL A 123 -0.25 -5.24 11.64
C VAL A 123 -0.78 -4.36 12.77
N GLN A 124 -2.05 -4.50 13.11
CA GLN A 124 -2.59 -3.86 14.30
C GLN A 124 -2.08 -4.59 15.55
N CYS A 125 -1.77 -3.84 16.61
CA CYS A 125 -1.31 -4.41 17.88
C CYS A 125 -2.48 -4.98 18.71
N GLU A 126 -3.21 -5.93 18.11
CA GLU A 126 -4.36 -6.63 18.69
C GLU A 126 -4.18 -8.16 18.54
N TYR A 127 -4.77 -8.93 19.45
CA TYR A 127 -4.53 -10.38 19.56
C TYR A 127 -4.79 -11.14 18.24
N LEU A 128 -5.92 -10.86 17.57
CA LEU A 128 -6.31 -11.56 16.33
C LEU A 128 -5.41 -11.23 15.13
N ALA A 129 -4.61 -10.18 15.21
CA ALA A 129 -3.72 -9.78 14.11
C ALA A 129 -2.61 -10.81 13.84
N LEU A 130 -2.19 -11.57 14.85
CA LEU A 130 -1.16 -12.61 14.70
C LEU A 130 -1.63 -13.78 13.83
N GLU A 131 -2.90 -14.17 13.94
CA GLU A 131 -3.48 -15.22 13.08
C GLU A 131 -3.53 -14.76 11.62
N GLY A 132 -4.00 -13.54 11.38
CA GLY A 132 -4.03 -12.93 10.04
C GLY A 132 -2.64 -12.79 9.43
N LEU A 133 -1.65 -12.39 10.23
CA LEU A 133 -0.25 -12.31 9.79
C LEU A 133 0.29 -13.69 9.37
N SER A 134 0.02 -14.74 10.16
CA SER A 134 0.44 -16.09 9.83
C SER A 134 -0.17 -16.57 8.51
N ALA A 135 -1.46 -16.36 8.30
CA ALA A 135 -2.15 -16.73 7.06
C ALA A 135 -1.58 -15.98 5.85
N LEU A 136 -1.31 -14.67 5.98
CA LEU A 136 -0.72 -13.87 4.92
C LEU A 136 0.70 -14.35 4.57
N VAL A 137 1.54 -14.67 5.55
CA VAL A 137 2.89 -15.20 5.30
C VAL A 137 2.83 -16.52 4.56
N GLN A 138 1.90 -17.42 4.91
CA GLN A 138 1.69 -18.65 4.15
C GLN A 138 1.27 -18.39 2.70
N ALA A 139 0.37 -17.43 2.46
CA ALA A 139 -0.02 -17.03 1.10
C ALA A 139 1.16 -16.47 0.30
N ILE A 140 2.01 -15.64 0.92
CA ILE A 140 3.23 -15.12 0.31
C ILE A 140 4.18 -16.29 -0.06
N ASP A 141 4.36 -17.25 0.82
CA ASP A 141 5.21 -18.41 0.58
C ASP A 141 4.68 -19.29 -0.58
N VAL A 142 3.39 -19.48 -0.69
CA VAL A 142 2.77 -20.17 -1.85
C VAL A 142 3.08 -19.43 -3.16
N VAL A 143 2.94 -18.10 -3.18
CA VAL A 143 3.24 -17.29 -4.36
C VAL A 143 4.73 -17.36 -4.72
N ARG A 144 5.62 -17.30 -3.73
CA ARG A 144 7.08 -17.39 -3.91
C ARG A 144 7.52 -18.75 -4.49
N HIS A 145 6.91 -19.84 -4.04
CA HIS A 145 7.24 -21.17 -4.56
C HIS A 145 6.62 -21.46 -5.93
N GLY A 146 5.73 -20.60 -6.41
CA GLY A 146 5.03 -20.77 -7.66
C GLY A 146 5.27 -19.65 -8.67
N ARG A 147 4.47 -18.61 -8.59
CA ARG A 147 4.36 -17.58 -9.63
C ARG A 147 5.35 -16.43 -9.51
N ASN A 148 5.90 -16.15 -8.32
CA ASN A 148 6.78 -15.00 -8.08
C ASN A 148 7.90 -15.34 -7.08
N PRO A 149 8.97 -16.05 -7.53
CA PRO A 149 10.08 -16.45 -6.65
C PRO A 149 10.84 -15.28 -6.02
N ASP A 150 10.81 -14.13 -6.66
CA ASP A 150 11.55 -12.93 -6.23
C ASP A 150 10.76 -12.06 -5.23
N LEU A 151 9.49 -12.42 -4.94
CA LEU A 151 8.67 -11.69 -3.99
C LEU A 151 9.30 -11.69 -2.60
N GLU A 152 9.47 -10.51 -2.01
CA GLU A 152 10.05 -10.38 -0.67
C GLU A 152 9.13 -9.65 0.31
N ILE A 153 9.27 -9.96 1.60
CA ILE A 153 8.72 -9.14 2.67
C ILE A 153 9.71 -8.01 2.96
N ALA A 154 9.37 -6.79 2.52
CA ALA A 154 10.15 -5.58 2.79
C ALA A 154 10.12 -5.23 4.29
N GLY A 155 8.96 -5.39 4.92
CA GLY A 155 8.85 -5.20 6.36
C GLY A 155 7.42 -5.27 6.87
N ILE A 156 7.33 -5.29 8.19
CA ILE A 156 6.08 -5.29 8.95
C ILE A 156 5.99 -3.97 9.71
N VAL A 157 4.89 -3.24 9.55
CA VAL A 157 4.62 -2.00 10.27
C VAL A 157 3.55 -2.21 11.33
N LEU A 158 3.88 -1.89 12.59
CA LEU A 158 2.93 -1.91 13.69
C LEU A 158 2.03 -0.68 13.59
N THR A 159 0.71 -0.89 13.53
CA THR A 159 -0.27 0.19 13.36
C THR A 159 -1.25 0.25 14.51
N MET A 160 -1.95 1.40 14.63
CA MET A 160 -2.91 1.69 15.72
C MET A 160 -2.35 1.41 17.11
N THR A 161 -1.05 1.67 17.29
CA THR A 161 -0.36 1.35 18.53
C THR A 161 -0.82 2.24 19.68
N ASP A 162 -1.07 1.62 20.83
CA ASP A 162 -1.19 2.28 22.13
C ASP A 162 -0.37 1.49 23.16
N PHE A 163 0.91 1.84 23.28
CA PHE A 163 1.85 1.14 24.18
C PHE A 163 1.60 1.38 25.68
N ARG A 164 0.52 2.08 26.06
CA ARG A 164 0.02 2.07 27.45
C ARG A 164 -0.65 0.72 27.77
N SER A 165 -1.17 0.04 26.74
CA SER A 165 -1.73 -1.32 26.87
C SER A 165 -0.63 -2.37 26.93
N ASN A 166 -0.71 -3.28 27.91
CA ASN A 166 0.19 -4.43 28.01
C ASN A 166 0.03 -5.34 26.78
N LEU A 167 -1.20 -5.59 26.36
CA LEU A 167 -1.50 -6.40 25.17
C LEU A 167 -0.79 -5.89 23.92
N ALA A 168 -0.84 -4.57 23.67
CA ALA A 168 -0.18 -4.00 22.51
C ALA A 168 1.34 -4.19 22.54
N ARG A 169 1.94 -4.13 23.73
CA ARG A 169 3.38 -4.42 23.92
C ARG A 169 3.71 -5.88 23.67
N GLU A 170 2.92 -6.78 24.24
CA GLU A 170 3.10 -8.23 24.08
C GLU A 170 2.98 -8.65 22.59
N VAL A 171 1.97 -8.15 21.87
CA VAL A 171 1.81 -8.39 20.43
C VAL A 171 3.01 -7.86 19.64
N ALA A 172 3.47 -6.63 19.95
CA ALA A 172 4.62 -6.04 19.27
C ALA A 172 5.91 -6.85 19.50
N GLU A 173 6.15 -7.32 20.73
CA GLU A 173 7.30 -8.18 21.07
C GLU A 173 7.21 -9.54 20.36
N GLU A 174 6.01 -10.11 20.27
CA GLU A 174 5.79 -11.37 19.58
C GLU A 174 6.09 -11.24 18.08
N VAL A 175 5.56 -10.21 17.41
CA VAL A 175 5.85 -9.95 16.00
C VAL A 175 7.35 -9.75 15.77
N LYS A 176 8.04 -9.00 16.63
CA LYS A 176 9.51 -8.81 16.54
C LYS A 176 10.28 -10.12 16.73
N ARG A 177 9.80 -11.00 17.60
CA ARG A 177 10.41 -12.30 17.87
C ARG A 177 10.29 -13.26 16.68
N PHE A 178 9.11 -13.28 16.02
CA PHE A 178 8.88 -14.17 14.87
C PHE A 178 9.49 -13.63 13.57
N PHE A 179 9.65 -12.31 13.45
CA PHE A 179 10.17 -11.66 12.24
C PHE A 179 11.39 -10.77 12.56
N PRO A 180 12.50 -11.36 13.02
CA PRO A 180 13.69 -10.59 13.39
C PRO A 180 14.23 -9.78 12.22
N GLY A 181 14.45 -8.48 12.44
CA GLY A 181 14.94 -7.55 11.42
C GLY A 181 13.93 -7.15 10.33
N LYS A 182 12.70 -7.71 10.35
CA LYS A 182 11.66 -7.34 9.38
C LYS A 182 10.68 -6.29 9.90
N VAL A 183 10.54 -6.12 11.22
CA VAL A 183 9.65 -5.09 11.78
C VAL A 183 10.30 -3.72 11.60
N PHE A 184 9.54 -2.75 11.12
CA PHE A 184 9.98 -1.36 11.04
C PHE A 184 10.17 -0.78 12.45
N GLU A 185 11.15 0.10 12.61
CA GLU A 185 11.38 0.84 13.85
C GLU A 185 10.19 1.76 14.15
N THR A 186 9.66 2.38 13.08
CA THR A 186 8.53 3.29 13.14
C THR A 186 7.22 2.51 13.32
N ALA A 187 6.49 2.84 14.39
CA ALA A 187 5.13 2.38 14.63
C ALA A 187 4.13 3.53 14.41
N ILE A 188 2.96 3.22 13.84
CA ILE A 188 1.90 4.20 13.61
C ILE A 188 0.95 4.22 14.81
N PRO A 189 0.87 5.32 15.57
CA PRO A 189 0.00 5.39 16.73
C PRO A 189 -1.49 5.49 16.32
N ARG A 190 -2.38 5.08 17.21
CA ARG A 190 -3.81 5.41 17.07
C ARG A 190 -3.95 6.93 17.10
N ASN A 191 -4.51 7.50 16.02
CA ASN A 191 -4.58 8.96 15.86
C ASN A 191 -5.88 9.36 15.17
N ILE A 192 -6.60 10.33 15.77
CA ILE A 192 -7.89 10.81 15.28
C ILE A 192 -7.73 11.48 13.89
N ARG A 193 -6.65 12.24 13.66
CA ARG A 193 -6.43 12.93 12.38
C ARG A 193 -6.21 11.94 11.22
N VAL A 194 -5.58 10.80 11.50
CA VAL A 194 -5.47 9.71 10.52
C VAL A 194 -6.85 9.11 10.21
N ALA A 195 -7.68 8.92 11.24
CA ALA A 195 -8.99 8.31 11.07
C ALA A 195 -9.99 9.23 10.33
N GLU A 196 -9.91 10.55 10.52
CA GLU A 196 -10.84 11.50 9.91
C GLU A 196 -10.40 12.00 8.53
N SER A 197 -9.10 11.97 8.21
CA SER A 197 -8.56 12.51 6.95
C SER A 197 -9.24 11.94 5.69
N PRO A 198 -9.63 10.65 5.62
CA PRO A 198 -10.36 10.10 4.47
C PRO A 198 -11.69 10.80 4.19
N SER A 199 -12.41 11.25 5.23
CA SER A 199 -13.68 11.95 5.06
C SER A 199 -13.54 13.34 4.42
N PHE A 200 -12.31 13.86 4.37
CA PHE A 200 -11.96 15.10 3.68
C PHE A 200 -11.31 14.86 2.30
N GLY A 201 -11.19 13.60 1.87
CA GLY A 201 -10.53 13.24 0.62
C GLY A 201 -9.07 13.68 0.55
N LYS A 202 -8.37 13.69 1.68
CA LYS A 202 -6.98 14.14 1.78
C LYS A 202 -6.15 13.15 2.59
N PRO A 203 -4.96 12.75 2.11
CA PRO A 203 -4.01 12.02 2.95
C PRO A 203 -3.67 12.82 4.21
N VAL A 204 -3.44 12.14 5.34
CA VAL A 204 -3.17 12.81 6.63
C VAL A 204 -1.98 13.77 6.58
N CYS A 205 -0.97 13.48 5.76
CA CYS A 205 0.19 14.35 5.55
C CYS A 205 -0.15 15.67 4.83
N VAL A 206 -1.31 15.74 4.15
CA VAL A 206 -1.86 16.96 3.54
C VAL A 206 -2.92 17.59 4.43
N TYR A 207 -3.72 16.75 5.07
CA TYR A 207 -4.83 17.18 5.94
C TYR A 207 -4.35 17.84 7.23
N GLU A 208 -3.43 17.18 7.95
CA GLU A 208 -2.87 17.68 9.22
C GLU A 208 -1.39 17.26 9.35
N PRO A 209 -0.47 17.94 8.64
CA PRO A 209 0.93 17.52 8.50
C PRO A 209 1.70 17.49 9.82
N HIS A 210 1.27 18.26 10.83
CA HIS A 210 1.90 18.31 12.15
C HIS A 210 1.32 17.33 13.17
N SER A 211 0.33 16.51 12.79
CA SER A 211 -0.19 15.48 13.68
C SER A 211 0.85 14.38 13.92
N THR A 212 0.80 13.78 15.11
CA THR A 212 1.70 12.65 15.43
C THR A 212 1.53 11.49 14.46
N GLY A 213 0.33 11.29 13.91
CA GLY A 213 0.06 10.31 12.87
C GLY A 213 0.77 10.65 11.55
N ALA A 214 0.67 11.89 11.07
CA ALA A 214 1.35 12.32 9.84
C ALA A 214 2.87 12.22 9.96
N MET A 215 3.45 12.65 11.09
CA MET A 215 4.88 12.52 11.35
C MET A 215 5.33 11.06 11.39
N ALA A 216 4.56 10.17 12.02
CA ALA A 216 4.86 8.74 12.03
C ALA A 216 4.85 8.14 10.61
N TYR A 217 3.85 8.49 9.78
CA TYR A 217 3.84 8.06 8.38
C TYR A 217 5.00 8.63 7.57
N GLN A 218 5.47 9.83 7.89
CA GLN A 218 6.67 10.39 7.25
C GLN A 218 7.91 9.56 7.57
N LEU A 219 8.16 9.28 8.85
CA LEU A 219 9.28 8.46 9.29
C LEU A 219 9.20 7.04 8.70
N LEU A 220 8.01 6.44 8.69
CA LEU A 220 7.81 5.14 8.04
C LEU A 220 8.17 5.18 6.57
N ALA A 221 7.75 6.22 5.85
CA ALA A 221 8.06 6.33 4.43
C ALA A 221 9.57 6.44 4.17
N GLU A 222 10.31 7.16 5.01
CA GLU A 222 11.78 7.25 4.95
C GLU A 222 12.42 5.88 5.19
N GLU A 223 11.91 5.12 6.17
CA GLU A 223 12.40 3.79 6.49
C GLU A 223 12.09 2.76 5.38
N VAL A 224 10.89 2.81 4.81
CA VAL A 224 10.51 1.97 3.65
C VAL A 224 11.38 2.29 2.45
N ALA A 225 11.53 3.58 2.10
CA ALA A 225 12.36 4.00 0.99
C ALA A 225 13.80 3.49 1.15
N LYS A 226 14.39 3.64 2.34
CA LYS A 226 15.74 3.14 2.62
C LYS A 226 15.83 1.62 2.40
N ARG A 227 14.89 0.83 2.90
CA ARG A 227 14.88 -0.63 2.73
C ARG A 227 14.73 -1.07 1.27
N LEU A 228 13.96 -0.31 0.49
CA LEU A 228 13.79 -0.60 -0.95
C LEU A 228 15.00 -0.16 -1.77
N LEU A 229 15.65 0.96 -1.40
CA LEU A 229 16.84 1.50 -2.06
C LEU A 229 18.09 0.65 -1.83
N ASP A 230 18.30 0.16 -0.61
CA ASP A 230 19.45 -0.69 -0.26
C ASP A 230 19.50 -1.99 -1.09
N LYS A 231 18.41 -2.32 -1.81
CA LYS A 231 18.30 -3.48 -2.68
C LYS A 231 18.56 -3.21 -4.17
N GLY A 232 19.01 -2.01 -4.52
CA GLY A 232 19.41 -1.67 -5.90
C GLY A 232 18.26 -1.34 -6.85
N GLY A 233 17.06 -1.06 -6.32
CA GLY A 233 15.86 -0.78 -7.11
C GLY A 233 15.66 0.68 -7.52
N LEU A 234 16.35 1.64 -6.88
CA LEU A 234 16.25 3.07 -7.22
C LEU A 234 17.64 3.70 -7.05
N GLU A 235 18.16 4.36 -8.08
CA GLU A 235 19.34 5.23 -7.93
C GLU A 235 19.04 6.29 -6.86
N ALA A 236 19.98 6.44 -5.91
CA ALA A 236 19.88 7.22 -4.69
C ALA A 236 18.90 8.40 -4.73
N VAL A 237 17.68 8.21 -4.27
CA VAL A 237 16.77 9.30 -3.96
C VAL A 237 17.37 10.04 -2.77
N ARG A 238 17.91 11.25 -3.01
CA ARG A 238 18.30 12.14 -1.92
C ARG A 238 17.02 12.56 -1.20
N VAL A 239 16.73 11.91 -0.08
CA VAL A 239 15.76 12.44 0.88
C VAL A 239 16.26 13.83 1.28
N PRO A 240 15.53 14.91 1.01
CA PRO A 240 15.97 16.24 1.39
C PRO A 240 16.07 16.28 2.91
N SER A 241 17.29 16.35 3.43
CA SER A 241 17.52 16.67 4.84
C SER A 241 17.09 18.12 5.06
N GLY A 242 15.89 18.31 5.64
CA GLY A 242 15.42 19.59 6.10
C GLY A 242 14.55 20.36 5.13
N ALA A 243 13.25 20.14 5.19
CA ALA A 243 12.23 21.12 4.78
C ALA A 243 11.19 21.23 5.90
N VAL A 244 11.64 21.66 7.07
CA VAL A 244 10.77 22.30 8.05
C VAL A 244 11.29 23.73 8.16
N GLU A 245 11.07 24.53 7.12
CA GLU A 245 11.03 25.97 7.30
C GLU A 245 9.64 26.30 7.85
N GLY A 246 9.60 26.49 9.15
CA GLY A 246 8.46 27.09 9.83
C GLY A 246 8.23 28.51 9.30
N PRO A 247 6.99 29.02 9.32
CA PRO A 247 6.72 30.41 8.95
C PRO A 247 7.49 31.31 9.90
N THR A 248 8.33 32.17 9.33
CA THR A 248 8.96 33.28 10.02
C THR A 248 7.89 34.21 10.59
N PRO A 249 8.10 34.83 11.76
CA PRO A 249 7.12 35.61 12.51
C PRO A 249 6.66 36.87 11.80
#